data_e31e2b988f1bb20ea19910dcd6276570
#
_entry.id   e31e2b988f1bb20ea19910dcd6276570
#
_cell.length_a   1.000
_cell.length_b   1.000
_cell.length_c   1.000
_cell.angle_alpha   90.00
_cell.angle_beta   90.00
_cell.angle_gamma   90.00
#
_symmetry.space_group_name_H-M   'P 1'
#
loop_
_entity.id
_entity.type
_entity.pdbx_description
1 polymer ?
#
loop_
_entity_poly.entity_id
_entity_poly.type
_entity_poly.pdbx_seq_one_letter_code
_entity_poly.pdbx_strand_id
1 'polypeptide(L)' 'MTGTMTGPDQTIDITGEVCPMTFVRTKLKLERMQPGEVLSVRLRGEEPLRNVPRAARDEGHIILRIVSEGNDHIVTIRHR' A
#
# COMPACT_ATOMS: atom_id res chain seq x y z
N MET A 1 1.67 -21.97 -14.41
CA MET A 1 2.20 -21.31 -14.18
C MET A 1 2.75 -21.17 -13.10
N THR A 2 3.22 -20.68 -12.89
CA THR A 2 3.91 -20.62 -12.02
C THR A 2 3.54 -20.21 -10.89
N GLY A 3 2.94 -20.11 -10.32
CA GLY A 3 2.56 -19.71 -9.17
C GLY A 3 3.46 -19.53 -8.08
N THR A 4 4.65 -19.51 -8.36
CA THR A 4 5.55 -19.40 -7.29
C THR A 4 5.82 -18.02 -6.92
N MET A 5 5.03 -17.10 -7.31
CA MET A 5 5.30 -15.75 -7.03
C MET A 5 5.25 -15.44 -5.59
N THR A 6 6.21 -14.73 -5.10
CA THR A 6 6.23 -14.31 -3.73
C THR A 6 5.98 -12.82 -3.62
N GLY A 7 5.77 -12.14 -4.72
CA GLY A 7 5.54 -10.71 -4.70
C GLY A 7 4.09 -10.35 -4.39
N PRO A 8 3.78 -9.07 -4.34
CA PRO A 8 2.41 -8.63 -4.10
C PRO A 8 1.53 -8.91 -5.31
N ASP A 9 0.22 -9.04 -5.06
CA ASP A 9 -0.74 -9.29 -6.13
C ASP A 9 -0.98 -8.03 -6.96
N GLN A 10 -0.90 -6.87 -6.34
CA GLN A 10 -1.11 -5.59 -7.00
C GLN A 10 -0.05 -4.61 -6.54
N THR A 11 0.25 -3.64 -7.37
CA THR A 11 1.24 -2.61 -7.05
C THR A 11 0.73 -1.27 -7.55
N ILE A 12 0.85 -0.23 -6.72
CA ILE A 12 0.55 1.13 -7.14
C ILE A 12 1.71 2.05 -6.75
N ASP A 13 1.88 3.10 -7.54
CA ASP A 13 2.92 4.10 -7.31
C ASP A 13 2.22 5.44 -7.11
N ILE A 14 2.27 5.96 -5.91
CA ILE A 14 1.64 7.23 -5.57
C ILE A 14 2.67 8.28 -5.17
N THR A 15 3.92 8.11 -5.62
CA THR A 15 4.99 9.06 -5.28
C THR A 15 4.71 10.46 -5.80
N GLY A 16 3.93 10.59 -6.86
CA GLY A 16 3.58 11.89 -7.41
C GLY A 16 2.31 12.51 -6.83
N GLU A 17 1.64 11.80 -5.93
CA GLU A 17 0.40 12.31 -5.35
C GLU A 17 0.69 13.10 -4.09
N VAL A 18 -0.22 14.02 -3.77
CA VAL A 18 -0.13 14.75 -2.51
C VAL A 18 -1.32 14.38 -1.66
N CYS A 19 -1.17 14.53 -0.34
CA CYS A 19 -2.24 14.28 0.58
C CYS A 19 -3.40 15.23 0.29
N PRO A 20 -4.66 14.78 0.28
CA PRO A 20 -5.10 13.46 0.73
C PRO A 20 -5.17 12.40 -0.36
N MET A 21 -4.70 12.68 -1.56
CA MET A 21 -4.83 11.74 -2.67
C MET A 21 -4.06 10.45 -2.46
N THR A 22 -2.95 10.50 -1.71
CA THR A 22 -2.19 9.29 -1.41
C THR A 22 -3.09 8.27 -0.71
N PHE A 23 -3.84 8.73 0.27
CA PHE A 23 -4.75 7.87 1.01
C PHE A 23 -5.93 7.43 0.12
N VAL A 24 -6.50 8.37 -0.64
CA VAL A 24 -7.66 8.08 -1.48
C VAL A 24 -7.33 7.01 -2.52
N ARG A 25 -6.17 7.15 -3.17
CA ARG A 25 -5.75 6.17 -4.18
C ARG A 25 -5.58 4.79 -3.57
N THR A 26 -4.94 4.73 -2.41
CA THR A 26 -4.71 3.46 -1.73
C THR A 26 -6.03 2.82 -1.33
N LYS A 27 -6.94 3.60 -0.79
CA LYS A 27 -8.23 3.09 -0.37
C LYS A 27 -9.02 2.54 -1.54
N LEU A 28 -9.07 3.29 -2.65
CA LEU A 28 -9.80 2.85 -3.82
C LEU A 28 -9.24 1.55 -4.39
N LYS A 29 -7.92 1.42 -4.37
CA LYS A 29 -7.31 0.20 -4.87
C LYS A 29 -7.66 -0.99 -3.98
N LEU A 30 -7.59 -0.79 -2.67
CA LEU A 30 -7.93 -1.86 -1.73
C LEU A 30 -9.38 -2.30 -1.88
N GLU A 31 -10.28 -1.35 -2.13
CA GLU A 31 -11.70 -1.69 -2.28
C GLU A 31 -11.98 -2.57 -3.49
N ARG A 32 -11.08 -2.56 -4.47
CA ARG A 32 -11.23 -3.38 -5.67
C ARG A 32 -10.54 -4.73 -5.54
N MET A 33 -9.84 -4.95 -4.45
CA MET A 33 -9.08 -6.18 -4.25
C MET A 33 -9.90 -7.20 -3.49
N GLN A 34 -9.51 -8.45 -3.62
CA GLN A 34 -10.18 -9.55 -2.93
C GLN A 34 -9.54 -9.75 -1.56
N PRO A 35 -10.29 -10.31 -0.61
CA PRO A 35 -9.72 -10.63 0.70
C PRO A 35 -8.49 -11.51 0.55
N GLY A 36 -7.45 -11.16 1.31
CA GLY A 36 -6.21 -11.93 1.28
C GLY A 36 -5.20 -11.49 0.25
N GLU A 37 -5.61 -10.66 -0.71
CA GLU A 37 -4.66 -10.17 -1.70
C GLU A 37 -3.73 -9.14 -1.07
N VAL A 38 -2.53 -9.03 -1.64
CA VAL A 38 -1.48 -8.17 -1.11
C VAL A 38 -1.24 -7.01 -2.07
N LEU A 39 -1.22 -5.80 -1.52
CA LEU A 39 -0.97 -4.58 -2.29
C LEU A 39 0.36 -3.98 -1.86
N SER A 40 1.20 -3.64 -2.83
CA SER A 40 2.42 -2.91 -2.58
C SER A 40 2.20 -1.46 -2.99
N VAL A 41 2.41 -0.54 -2.07
CA VAL A 41 2.20 0.89 -2.30
C VAL A 41 3.53 1.61 -2.21
N ARG A 42 3.97 2.20 -3.32
CA ARG A 42 5.18 3.00 -3.32
C ARG A 42 4.77 4.46 -3.11
N LEU A 43 5.29 5.07 -2.07
CA LEU A 43 4.95 6.45 -1.74
C LEU A 43 6.21 7.23 -1.39
N ARG A 44 6.10 8.54 -1.32
CA ARG A 44 7.22 9.39 -1.00
C ARG A 44 6.83 10.39 0.07
N GLY A 45 7.74 10.58 1.04
CA GLY A 45 7.55 11.57 2.08
C GLY A 45 7.06 10.95 3.38
N GLU A 46 7.25 11.69 4.47
CA GLU A 46 6.91 11.18 5.80
C GLU A 46 5.41 11.20 6.07
N GLU A 47 4.73 12.18 5.53
CA GLU A 47 3.30 12.31 5.79
C GLU A 47 2.51 11.12 5.25
N PRO A 48 2.63 10.76 3.96
CA PRO A 48 1.94 9.57 3.50
C PRO A 48 2.47 8.29 4.13
N LEU A 49 3.75 8.25 4.49
CA LEU A 49 4.29 7.08 5.17
C LEU A 49 3.61 6.85 6.51
N ARG A 50 3.18 7.92 7.17
CA ARG A 50 2.48 7.81 8.44
C ARG A 50 0.99 7.56 8.22
N ASN A 51 0.41 8.29 7.27
CA ASN A 51 -1.04 8.28 7.10
C ASN A 51 -1.59 7.07 6.36
N VAL A 52 -0.87 6.59 5.35
CA VAL A 52 -1.37 5.48 4.54
C VAL A 52 -1.45 4.18 5.35
N PRO A 53 -0.41 3.75 6.08
CA PRO A 53 -0.53 2.54 6.90
C PRO A 53 -1.59 2.68 7.98
N ARG A 54 -1.68 3.86 8.59
CA ARG A 54 -2.66 4.09 9.64
C ARG A 54 -4.08 3.96 9.11
N ALA A 55 -4.33 4.57 7.97
CA ALA A 55 -5.67 4.50 7.37
C ALA A 55 -6.01 3.07 6.96
N ALA A 56 -5.04 2.32 6.44
CA ALA A 56 -5.28 0.93 6.06
C ALA A 56 -5.62 0.09 7.30
N ARG A 57 -4.91 0.31 8.39
CA ARG A 57 -5.19 -0.40 9.63
C ARG A 57 -6.59 -0.06 10.16
N ASP A 58 -6.98 1.21 10.05
CA ASP A 58 -8.29 1.64 10.51
C ASP A 58 -9.41 0.96 9.72
N GLU A 59 -9.13 0.58 8.47
CA GLU A 59 -10.09 -0.14 7.65
C GLU A 59 -10.02 -1.65 7.89
N GLY A 60 -9.15 -2.09 8.77
CA GLY A 60 -9.05 -3.51 9.10
C GLY A 60 -8.02 -4.29 8.30
N HIS A 61 -7.27 -3.62 7.43
CA HIS A 61 -6.24 -4.29 6.65
C HIS A 61 -4.98 -4.50 7.49
N ILE A 62 -4.10 -5.37 7.03
CA ILE A 62 -2.90 -5.74 7.76
C ILE A 62 -1.68 -5.17 7.06
N ILE A 63 -0.84 -4.46 7.81
CA ILE A 63 0.42 -3.96 7.27
C ILE A 63 1.46 -5.04 7.47
N LEU A 64 1.93 -5.61 6.36
CA LEU A 64 2.89 -6.69 6.41
C LEU A 64 4.32 -6.18 6.58
N ARG A 65 4.64 -5.07 5.91
CA ARG A 65 6.01 -4.60 5.92
C ARG A 65 6.09 -3.18 5.39
N ILE A 66 7.07 -2.44 5.84
CA ILE A 66 7.39 -1.11 5.33
C ILE A 66 8.88 -1.09 5.06
N VAL A 67 9.27 -0.78 3.83
CA VAL A 67 10.66 -0.71 3.43
C VAL A 67 10.95 0.69 2.91
N SER A 68 12.08 1.25 3.29
CA SER A 68 12.47 2.59 2.85
C SER A 68 13.64 2.51 1.89
N GLU A 69 13.57 3.28 0.80
CA GLU A 69 14.62 3.37 -0.20
C GLU A 69 14.81 4.85 -0.50
N GLY A 70 15.76 5.49 0.16
CA GLY A 70 15.94 6.93 0.01
C GLY A 70 14.73 7.66 0.52
N ASN A 71 14.13 8.50 -0.31
CA ASN A 71 12.92 9.23 0.07
C ASN A 71 11.65 8.47 -0.23
N ASP A 72 11.76 7.33 -0.90
CA ASP A 72 10.60 6.53 -1.22
C ASP A 72 10.42 5.43 -0.17
N HIS A 73 9.17 5.05 0.03
CA HIS A 73 8.84 3.99 0.97
C HIS A 73 7.87 3.04 0.30
N ILE A 74 8.01 1.76 0.59
CA ILE A 74 7.11 0.75 0.03
C ILE A 74 6.38 0.10 1.19
N VAL A 75 5.06 0.27 1.19
CA VAL A 75 4.20 -0.28 2.23
C VAL A 75 3.46 -1.47 1.63
N THR A 76 3.62 -2.62 2.25
CA THR A 76 2.96 -3.84 1.80
C THR A 76 1.75 -4.10 2.70
N ILE A 77 0.58 -4.14 2.09
CA ILE A 77 -0.69 -4.23 2.81
C ILE A 77 -1.43 -5.49 2.35
N ARG A 78 -1.91 -6.26 3.30
CA ARG A 78 -2.75 -7.41 2.98
C ARG A 78 -4.20 -7.03 3.21
N HIS A 79 -5.05 -7.28 2.22
CA HIS A 79 -6.48 -7.01 2.36
C HIS A 79 -7.07 -7.97 3.41
N ARG A 80 -7.89 -7.41 4.28
CA ARG A 80 -8.53 -8.17 5.36
C ARG A 80 -9.46 -9.28 4.87
#